data_1abe07fe1df27cd5cb98dc66bb55abf5
#
_entry.id   1abe07fe1df27cd5cb98dc66bb55abf5
#
_cell.length_a   1.000
_cell.length_b   1.000
_cell.length_c   1.000
_cell.angle_alpha   90.00
_cell.angle_beta   90.00
_cell.angle_gamma   90.00
#
_symmetry.space_group_name_H-M   'P 1'
#
loop_
_entity.id
_entity.type
_entity.pdbx_description
1 polymer ?
#
loop_
_entity_poly.entity_id
_entity_poly.type
_entity_poly.pdbx_seq_one_letter_code
_entity_poly.pdbx_strand_id
1 'polypeptide(L)'
;MQVPGHAFNPVAAPYFPDHLAFLDGPMNAGAQGLPRRLENIVLVADLAGTAVFAVEGAISAMRAQLDLLGVMVIAFIVALGGGVTRDLLIGATPPKAVADWRYPALALLMGGLAFVARDWVLGWSGPLLILLDAAGLGLFAVAGTQKAQNFGISPFVSMLMGTVTGVGGGVIRDIVLARIPLVLQVDLYASSAFVGAASLVIARRLGVPSLWSAWLAGTVCFALRMLSVRYGWQLPKAL
;
A
#
# COMPACT_ATOMS: atom_id res chain seq x y z
N MET A 1 -42.70 -47.93 -35.17
CA MET A 1 -42.57 -46.47 -35.42
C MET A 1 -41.56 -45.96 -34.43
N GLN A 2 -40.27 -45.89 -34.82
CA GLN A 2 -39.14 -45.47 -33.96
C GLN A 2 -38.92 -43.98 -34.18
N VAL A 3 -38.90 -43.23 -33.09
CA VAL A 3 -38.53 -41.79 -33.06
C VAL A 3 -37.01 -41.66 -32.95
N PRO A 4 -36.31 -40.92 -33.83
CA PRO A 4 -34.86 -40.75 -33.74
C PRO A 4 -34.50 -39.79 -32.59
N GLY A 5 -33.58 -40.23 -31.71
CA GLY A 5 -33.02 -39.43 -30.66
C GLY A 5 -32.20 -38.27 -31.22
N HIS A 6 -32.56 -37.06 -30.83
CA HIS A 6 -31.72 -35.89 -31.05
C HIS A 6 -30.51 -35.93 -30.11
N ALA A 7 -29.34 -36.18 -30.69
CA ALA A 7 -28.06 -35.99 -30.01
C ALA A 7 -27.89 -34.49 -29.63
N PHE A 8 -27.80 -34.23 -28.35
CA PHE A 8 -27.47 -32.90 -27.81
C PHE A 8 -26.02 -32.56 -28.20
N ASN A 9 -25.87 -31.63 -29.12
CA ASN A 9 -24.57 -31.14 -29.53
C ASN A 9 -24.09 -30.12 -28.48
N PRO A 10 -22.99 -30.35 -27.72
CA PRO A 10 -22.50 -29.35 -26.78
C PRO A 10 -22.06 -28.10 -27.56
N VAL A 11 -22.65 -26.98 -27.22
CA VAL A 11 -22.34 -25.66 -27.76
C VAL A 11 -20.83 -25.48 -27.73
N ALA A 12 -20.24 -25.29 -28.90
CA ALA A 12 -18.81 -24.98 -29.03
C ALA A 12 -18.48 -23.81 -28.13
N ALA A 13 -17.46 -24.00 -27.28
CA ALA A 13 -16.92 -22.92 -26.47
C ALA A 13 -16.58 -21.72 -27.35
N PRO A 14 -16.85 -20.49 -26.91
CA PRO A 14 -16.53 -19.31 -27.71
C PRO A 14 -15.03 -19.28 -28.05
N TYR A 15 -14.73 -19.20 -29.35
CA TYR A 15 -13.38 -19.06 -29.87
C TYR A 15 -12.82 -17.72 -29.42
N PHE A 16 -11.94 -17.73 -28.42
CA PHE A 16 -11.13 -16.56 -28.05
C PHE A 16 -9.93 -16.51 -28.99
N PRO A 17 -9.73 -15.41 -29.71
CA PRO A 17 -8.59 -15.28 -30.61
C PRO A 17 -7.26 -15.27 -29.84
N ASP A 18 -6.23 -15.90 -30.41
CA ASP A 18 -4.90 -16.17 -29.81
C ASP A 18 -4.11 -14.94 -29.31
N HIS A 19 -4.57 -13.72 -29.58
CA HIS A 19 -3.95 -12.52 -29.04
C HIS A 19 -4.15 -12.33 -27.52
N LEU A 20 -5.01 -13.14 -26.87
CA LEU A 20 -5.11 -13.20 -25.41
C LEU A 20 -4.19 -14.26 -24.78
N ALA A 21 -3.47 -15.04 -25.56
CA ALA A 21 -2.43 -15.96 -25.06
C ALA A 21 -1.28 -15.21 -24.34
N PHE A 22 -1.20 -13.88 -24.48
CA PHE A 22 -0.29 -13.06 -23.67
C PHE A 22 -0.69 -12.99 -22.18
N LEU A 23 -1.94 -13.35 -21.84
CA LEU A 23 -2.42 -13.41 -20.46
C LEU A 23 -2.17 -14.79 -19.80
N ASP A 24 -1.83 -15.80 -20.59
CA ASP A 24 -1.50 -17.16 -20.12
C ASP A 24 0.02 -17.35 -19.84
N GLY A 25 0.81 -16.27 -19.86
CA GLY A 25 2.16 -16.31 -19.33
C GLY A 25 2.11 -16.75 -17.85
N PRO A 26 3.15 -17.43 -17.33
CA PRO A 26 3.09 -18.09 -16.03
C PRO A 26 2.86 -17.05 -14.91
N MET A 27 1.60 -16.75 -14.59
CA MET A 27 1.20 -15.91 -13.47
C MET A 27 1.65 -16.47 -12.10
N ASN A 28 2.26 -17.66 -12.09
CA ASN A 28 2.80 -18.32 -10.91
C ASN A 28 4.34 -18.41 -10.85
N ALA A 29 5.06 -17.81 -11.79
CA ALA A 29 6.53 -17.88 -11.79
C ALA A 29 7.20 -17.02 -10.70
N GLY A 30 6.46 -16.12 -10.04
CA GLY A 30 6.97 -15.25 -8.98
C GLY A 30 6.96 -15.84 -7.57
N ALA A 31 6.36 -17.01 -7.37
CA ALA A 31 6.29 -17.69 -6.07
C ALA A 31 7.44 -18.68 -5.82
N GLN A 32 8.60 -18.51 -6.49
CA GLN A 32 9.79 -19.28 -6.11
C GLN A 32 10.26 -18.77 -4.76
N GLY A 33 10.18 -19.68 -3.75
CA GLY A 33 10.35 -19.42 -2.32
C GLY A 33 11.51 -18.50 -1.98
N LEU A 34 11.17 -17.26 -1.68
CA LEU A 34 12.09 -16.33 -1.03
C LEU A 34 12.60 -16.95 0.28
N PRO A 35 13.83 -16.65 0.67
CA PRO A 35 14.28 -16.99 2.01
C PRO A 35 13.25 -16.49 3.02
N ARG A 36 12.76 -17.33 3.92
CA ARG A 36 11.73 -17.01 4.93
C ARG A 36 11.99 -15.68 5.66
N ARG A 37 13.25 -15.29 5.78
CA ARG A 37 13.65 -14.01 6.38
C ARG A 37 13.17 -12.78 5.56
N LEU A 38 13.19 -12.86 4.24
CA LEU A 38 12.73 -11.76 3.37
C LEU A 38 11.22 -11.63 3.37
N GLU A 39 10.52 -12.76 3.35
CA GLU A 39 9.05 -12.78 3.48
C GLU A 39 8.60 -12.15 4.81
N ASN A 40 9.30 -12.47 5.89
CA ASN A 40 8.99 -11.90 7.21
C ASN A 40 9.23 -10.38 7.27
N ILE A 41 10.29 -9.86 6.65
CA ILE A 41 10.55 -8.41 6.62
C ILE A 41 9.41 -7.67 5.91
N VAL A 42 8.99 -8.18 4.74
CA VAL A 42 7.87 -7.59 3.98
C VAL A 42 6.58 -7.67 4.80
N LEU A 43 6.32 -8.82 5.40
CA LEU A 43 5.12 -9.02 6.21
C LEU A 43 5.08 -8.06 7.42
N VAL A 44 6.18 -7.95 8.15
CA VAL A 44 6.27 -7.06 9.32
C VAL A 44 6.10 -5.60 8.90
N ALA A 45 6.77 -5.16 7.83
CA ALA A 45 6.62 -3.80 7.33
C ALA A 45 5.20 -3.51 6.82
N ASP A 46 4.58 -4.47 6.12
CA ASP A 46 3.20 -4.36 5.64
C ASP A 46 2.19 -4.28 6.81
N LEU A 47 2.32 -5.15 7.82
CA LEU A 47 1.44 -5.13 9.00
C LEU A 47 1.67 -3.87 9.85
N ALA A 48 2.91 -3.46 10.05
CA ALA A 48 3.21 -2.23 10.78
C ALA A 48 2.65 -1.01 10.05
N GLY A 49 2.82 -0.92 8.73
CA GLY A 49 2.21 0.11 7.90
C GLY A 49 0.68 0.10 7.98
N THR A 50 0.07 -1.08 7.96
CA THR A 50 -1.39 -1.26 8.13
C THR A 50 -1.86 -0.70 9.47
N ALA A 51 -1.15 -1.03 10.56
CA ALA A 51 -1.50 -0.53 11.90
C ALA A 51 -1.39 1.00 11.99
N VAL A 52 -0.30 1.57 11.48
CA VAL A 52 -0.05 3.02 11.48
C VAL A 52 -1.13 3.76 10.68
N PHE A 53 -1.41 3.31 9.46
CA PHE A 53 -2.43 3.94 8.63
C PHE A 53 -3.86 3.71 9.11
N ALA A 54 -4.15 2.61 9.83
CA ALA A 54 -5.43 2.43 10.48
C ALA A 54 -5.68 3.50 11.56
N VAL A 55 -4.68 3.75 12.41
CA VAL A 55 -4.75 4.80 13.45
C VAL A 55 -4.88 6.18 12.79
N GLU A 56 -4.08 6.46 11.77
CA GLU A 56 -4.11 7.73 11.05
C GLU A 56 -5.47 7.96 10.35
N GLY A 57 -6.02 6.92 9.72
CA GLY A 57 -7.35 6.96 9.12
C GLY A 57 -8.44 7.22 10.15
N ALA A 58 -8.38 6.54 11.30
CA ALA A 58 -9.31 6.75 12.42
C ALA A 58 -9.25 8.19 12.94
N ILE A 59 -8.06 8.76 13.17
CA ILE A 59 -7.88 10.15 13.60
C ILE A 59 -8.48 11.12 12.57
N SER A 60 -8.23 10.88 11.29
CA SER A 60 -8.74 11.71 10.19
C SER A 60 -10.26 11.69 10.11
N ALA A 61 -10.87 10.51 10.33
CA ALA A 61 -12.31 10.32 10.36
C ALA A 61 -12.96 10.99 11.59
N MET A 62 -12.37 10.84 12.78
CA MET A 62 -12.82 11.53 14.00
C MET A 62 -12.77 13.06 13.87
N ARG A 63 -11.75 13.59 13.22
CA ARG A 63 -11.64 15.03 12.88
C ARG A 63 -12.70 15.50 11.89
N ALA A 64 -13.15 14.60 11.01
CA ALA A 64 -14.27 14.84 10.12
C ALA A 64 -15.64 14.63 10.78
N GLN A 65 -15.67 14.43 12.12
CA GLN A 65 -16.89 14.25 12.94
C GLN A 65 -17.71 13.03 12.53
N LEU A 66 -17.06 11.98 12.00
CA LEU A 66 -17.74 10.72 11.68
C LEU A 66 -18.03 9.93 12.96
N ASP A 67 -19.09 9.14 12.92
CA ASP A 67 -19.46 8.20 13.97
C ASP A 67 -18.50 7.00 14.06
N LEU A 68 -18.72 6.09 15.00
CA LEU A 68 -17.89 4.90 15.18
C LEU A 68 -17.78 4.08 13.89
N LEU A 69 -18.91 3.87 13.19
CA LEU A 69 -18.91 3.09 11.96
C LEU A 69 -18.08 3.78 10.89
N GLY A 70 -18.27 5.09 10.69
CA GLY A 70 -17.48 5.90 9.77
C GLY A 70 -15.98 5.86 10.08
N VAL A 71 -15.60 5.95 11.36
CA VAL A 71 -14.21 5.83 11.81
C VAL A 71 -13.64 4.45 11.46
N MET A 72 -14.37 3.37 11.72
CA MET A 72 -13.94 2.00 11.41
C MET A 72 -13.77 1.78 9.89
N VAL A 73 -14.72 2.27 9.09
CA VAL A 73 -14.66 2.17 7.62
C VAL A 73 -13.47 2.93 7.05
N ILE A 74 -13.25 4.17 7.50
CA ILE A 74 -12.12 4.97 7.03
C ILE A 74 -10.79 4.35 7.47
N ALA A 75 -10.67 3.92 8.73
CA ALA A 75 -9.47 3.23 9.22
C ALA A 75 -9.13 2.00 8.36
N PHE A 76 -10.14 1.18 8.05
CA PHE A 76 -10.02 -0.01 7.21
C PHE A 76 -9.55 0.33 5.78
N ILE A 77 -10.24 1.27 5.13
CA ILE A 77 -9.94 1.65 3.74
C ILE A 77 -8.54 2.26 3.62
N VAL A 78 -8.17 3.13 4.55
CA VAL A 78 -6.86 3.82 4.54
C VAL A 78 -5.73 2.82 4.79
N ALA A 79 -5.92 1.92 5.75
CA ALA A 79 -4.92 0.93 6.11
C ALA A 79 -4.61 -0.07 4.97
N LEU A 80 -5.63 -0.48 4.23
CA LEU A 80 -5.52 -1.53 3.21
C LEU A 80 -5.41 -1.00 1.79
N GLY A 81 -5.87 0.23 1.53
CA GLY A 81 -6.04 0.78 0.18
C GLY A 81 -4.76 0.81 -0.64
N GLY A 82 -3.64 1.27 -0.06
CA GLY A 82 -2.35 1.32 -0.74
C GLY A 82 -1.83 -0.08 -1.11
N GLY A 83 -1.94 -1.03 -0.18
CA GLY A 83 -1.53 -2.43 -0.41
C GLY A 83 -2.39 -3.15 -1.44
N VAL A 84 -3.71 -2.94 -1.40
CA VAL A 84 -4.65 -3.50 -2.41
C VAL A 84 -4.36 -2.93 -3.79
N THR A 85 -4.18 -1.62 -3.90
CA THR A 85 -3.85 -0.96 -5.18
C THR A 85 -2.55 -1.53 -5.75
N ARG A 86 -1.49 -1.64 -4.95
CA ARG A 86 -0.24 -2.29 -5.37
C ARG A 86 -0.48 -3.70 -5.88
N ASP A 87 -1.17 -4.52 -5.10
CA ASP A 87 -1.36 -5.93 -5.40
C ASP A 87 -2.09 -6.13 -6.73
N LEU A 88 -3.11 -5.32 -6.99
CA LEU A 88 -3.82 -5.32 -8.27
C LEU A 88 -2.91 -4.90 -9.43
N LEU A 89 -2.11 -3.85 -9.26
CA LEU A 89 -1.22 -3.34 -10.31
C LEU A 89 -0.09 -4.31 -10.68
N ILE A 90 0.41 -5.10 -9.71
CA ILE A 90 1.45 -6.11 -9.97
C ILE A 90 0.89 -7.50 -10.29
N GLY A 91 -0.44 -7.66 -10.39
CA GLY A 91 -1.10 -8.93 -10.67
C GLY A 91 -1.09 -9.93 -9.51
N ALA A 92 -0.85 -9.49 -8.29
CA ALA A 92 -0.90 -10.32 -7.08
C ALA A 92 -2.36 -10.53 -6.62
N THR A 93 -3.08 -11.39 -7.30
CA THR A 93 -4.50 -11.66 -7.04
C THR A 93 -4.73 -13.04 -6.42
N PRO A 94 -5.57 -13.17 -5.38
CA PRO A 94 -6.24 -12.08 -4.65
C PRO A 94 -5.27 -11.23 -3.83
N PRO A 95 -5.56 -9.92 -3.65
CA PRO A 95 -4.74 -9.04 -2.81
C PRO A 95 -4.56 -9.61 -1.40
N LYS A 96 -3.34 -9.48 -0.85
CA LYS A 96 -3.00 -10.06 0.45
C LYS A 96 -3.92 -9.57 1.57
N ALA A 97 -4.32 -8.30 1.50
CA ALA A 97 -5.25 -7.68 2.43
C ALA A 97 -6.66 -8.33 2.45
N VAL A 98 -7.03 -9.06 1.39
CA VAL A 98 -8.29 -9.81 1.31
C VAL A 98 -8.07 -11.29 1.63
N ALA A 99 -6.92 -11.83 1.22
CA ALA A 99 -6.61 -13.25 1.41
C ALA A 99 -6.20 -13.62 2.84
N ASP A 100 -5.67 -12.66 3.62
CA ASP A 100 -5.13 -12.88 4.95
C ASP A 100 -5.91 -12.06 6.00
N TRP A 101 -6.68 -12.73 6.83
CA TRP A 101 -7.53 -12.14 7.87
C TRP A 101 -6.80 -11.22 8.86
N ARG A 102 -5.48 -11.37 9.00
CA ARG A 102 -4.65 -10.54 9.91
C ARG A 102 -4.70 -9.06 9.54
N TYR A 103 -4.76 -8.73 8.25
CA TYR A 103 -4.82 -7.35 7.78
C TYR A 103 -6.13 -6.65 8.16
N PRO A 104 -7.31 -7.17 7.80
CA PRO A 104 -8.57 -6.55 8.20
C PRO A 104 -8.77 -6.55 9.72
N ALA A 105 -8.38 -7.63 10.41
CA ALA A 105 -8.48 -7.67 11.87
C ALA A 105 -7.60 -6.61 12.54
N LEU A 106 -6.35 -6.44 12.08
CA LEU A 106 -5.44 -5.43 12.60
C LEU A 106 -5.94 -4.01 12.31
N ALA A 107 -6.45 -3.74 11.10
CA ALA A 107 -6.99 -2.43 10.74
C ALA A 107 -8.18 -2.05 11.63
N LEU A 108 -9.11 -2.97 11.85
CA LEU A 108 -10.27 -2.75 12.70
C LEU A 108 -9.87 -2.61 14.19
N LEU A 109 -8.95 -3.44 14.67
CA LEU A 109 -8.44 -3.35 16.03
C LEU A 109 -7.79 -1.99 16.31
N MET A 110 -6.88 -1.57 15.42
CA MET A 110 -6.16 -0.30 15.59
C MET A 110 -7.08 0.90 15.44
N GLY A 111 -8.04 0.86 14.51
CA GLY A 111 -9.09 1.87 14.36
C GLY A 111 -9.96 1.99 15.62
N GLY A 112 -10.38 0.85 16.17
CA GLY A 112 -11.16 0.78 17.40
C GLY A 112 -10.39 1.29 18.63
N LEU A 113 -9.11 0.90 18.77
CA LEU A 113 -8.25 1.41 19.84
C LEU A 113 -8.06 2.93 19.75
N ALA A 114 -7.86 3.46 18.54
CA ALA A 114 -7.76 4.90 18.32
C ALA A 114 -9.05 5.63 18.71
N PHE A 115 -10.21 5.04 18.40
CA PHE A 115 -11.52 5.59 18.79
C PHE A 115 -11.74 5.59 20.31
N VAL A 116 -11.37 4.51 21.00
CA VAL A 116 -11.44 4.44 22.47
C VAL A 116 -10.52 5.46 23.13
N ALA A 117 -9.31 5.63 22.56
CA ALA A 117 -8.33 6.61 23.05
C ALA A 117 -8.55 8.03 22.49
N ARG A 118 -9.71 8.34 21.90
CA ARG A 118 -9.98 9.56 21.13
C ARG A 118 -9.59 10.86 21.85
N ASP A 119 -9.87 10.99 23.14
CA ASP A 119 -9.62 12.23 23.90
C ASP A 119 -8.11 12.53 23.99
N TRP A 120 -7.31 11.48 24.19
CA TRP A 120 -5.85 11.58 24.18
C TRP A 120 -5.30 11.81 22.76
N VAL A 121 -5.76 11.01 21.79
CA VAL A 121 -5.31 11.04 20.41
C VAL A 121 -5.65 12.37 19.72
N LEU A 122 -6.84 12.92 19.95
CA LEU A 122 -7.27 14.19 19.37
C LEU A 122 -6.53 15.39 19.98
N GLY A 123 -6.10 15.32 21.22
CA GLY A 123 -5.26 16.33 21.87
C GLY A 123 -3.91 16.51 21.18
N TRP A 124 -3.33 15.45 20.60
CA TRP A 124 -2.04 15.45 19.89
C TRP A 124 -2.18 15.40 18.38
N SER A 125 -3.37 15.47 17.85
CA SER A 125 -3.70 15.05 16.50
C SER A 125 -2.95 15.76 15.36
N GLY A 126 -2.51 16.99 15.52
CA GLY A 126 -1.75 17.71 14.46
C GLY A 126 -0.39 17.08 14.19
N PRO A 127 0.55 17.16 15.14
CA PRO A 127 1.87 16.58 15.02
C PRO A 127 1.85 15.05 14.87
N LEU A 128 0.91 14.38 15.56
CA LEU A 128 0.77 12.92 15.51
C LEU A 128 0.38 12.44 14.12
N LEU A 129 -0.54 13.11 13.45
CA LEU A 129 -0.92 12.76 12.07
C LEU A 129 0.27 12.83 11.12
N ILE A 130 1.07 13.89 11.20
CA ILE A 130 2.26 14.05 10.36
C ILE A 130 3.27 12.93 10.63
N LEU A 131 3.48 12.59 11.90
CA LEU A 131 4.41 11.53 12.31
C LEU A 131 3.95 10.16 11.80
N LEU A 132 2.66 9.83 11.98
CA LEU A 132 2.07 8.56 11.53
C LEU A 132 2.09 8.47 10.00
N ASP A 133 1.70 9.53 9.31
CA ASP A 133 1.77 9.61 7.85
C ASP A 133 3.21 9.36 7.34
N ALA A 134 4.20 10.04 7.91
CA ALA A 134 5.60 9.85 7.52
C ALA A 134 6.12 8.43 7.81
N ALA A 135 5.72 7.84 8.94
CA ALA A 135 6.10 6.48 9.32
C ALA A 135 5.44 5.45 8.40
N GLY A 136 4.13 5.58 8.17
CA GLY A 136 3.38 4.72 7.26
C GLY A 136 3.89 4.80 5.82
N LEU A 137 4.19 6.01 5.35
CA LEU A 137 4.79 6.27 4.04
C LEU A 137 6.11 5.49 3.87
N GLY A 138 7.01 5.55 4.86
CA GLY A 138 8.29 4.84 4.83
C GLY A 138 8.12 3.32 4.85
N LEU A 139 7.26 2.80 5.72
CA LEU A 139 6.98 1.36 5.83
C LEU A 139 6.43 0.80 4.53
N PHE A 140 5.43 1.46 3.95
CA PHE A 140 4.81 1.00 2.71
C PHE A 140 5.66 1.26 1.46
N ALA A 141 6.48 2.30 1.43
CA ALA A 141 7.46 2.48 0.36
C ALA A 141 8.43 1.29 0.32
N VAL A 142 8.93 0.84 1.48
CA VAL A 142 9.80 -0.34 1.60
C VAL A 142 9.05 -1.61 1.21
N ALA A 143 7.91 -1.90 1.85
CA ALA A 143 7.14 -3.12 1.61
C ALA A 143 6.68 -3.23 0.16
N GLY A 144 6.18 -2.12 -0.41
CA GLY A 144 5.71 -2.05 -1.80
C GLY A 144 6.83 -2.31 -2.81
N THR A 145 7.98 -1.66 -2.63
CA THR A 145 9.15 -1.86 -3.50
C THR A 145 9.66 -3.29 -3.44
N GLN A 146 9.82 -3.84 -2.23
CA GLN A 146 10.29 -5.22 -2.07
C GLN A 146 9.32 -6.23 -2.68
N LYS A 147 8.02 -6.06 -2.43
CA LYS A 147 7.01 -6.95 -3.00
C LYS A 147 7.01 -6.92 -4.52
N ALA A 148 7.05 -5.73 -5.13
CA ALA A 148 7.13 -5.59 -6.58
C ALA A 148 8.38 -6.26 -7.18
N GLN A 149 9.56 -6.09 -6.54
CA GLN A 149 10.78 -6.79 -6.95
C GLN A 149 10.63 -8.31 -6.85
N ASN A 150 9.96 -8.82 -5.82
CA ASN A 150 9.72 -10.24 -5.65
C ASN A 150 8.80 -10.82 -6.73
N PHE A 151 7.95 -9.99 -7.34
CA PHE A 151 7.14 -10.35 -8.51
C PHE A 151 7.87 -10.16 -9.85
N GLY A 152 9.19 -9.94 -9.83
CA GLY A 152 9.99 -9.78 -11.05
C GLY A 152 9.82 -8.43 -11.75
N ILE A 153 9.16 -7.47 -11.11
CA ILE A 153 9.00 -6.12 -11.64
C ILE A 153 10.36 -5.41 -11.69
N SER A 154 10.59 -4.67 -12.78
CA SER A 154 11.84 -3.95 -12.96
C SER A 154 12.15 -2.98 -11.80
N PRO A 155 13.41 -2.71 -11.49
CA PRO A 155 13.79 -1.88 -10.34
C PRO A 155 13.12 -0.51 -10.33
N PHE A 156 13.05 0.17 -11.48
CA PHE A 156 12.43 1.48 -11.59
C PHE A 156 10.92 1.42 -11.32
N VAL A 157 10.21 0.46 -11.93
CA VAL A 157 8.77 0.29 -11.70
C VAL A 157 8.50 -0.16 -10.27
N SER A 158 9.39 -0.96 -9.67
CA SER A 158 9.27 -1.34 -8.26
C SER A 158 9.37 -0.13 -7.32
N MET A 159 10.22 0.85 -7.62
CA MET A 159 10.26 2.12 -6.87
C MET A 159 8.94 2.89 -6.99
N LEU A 160 8.34 2.93 -8.19
CA LEU A 160 7.01 3.52 -8.39
C LEU A 160 5.93 2.76 -7.61
N MET A 161 5.97 1.42 -7.60
CA MET A 161 5.02 0.60 -6.82
C MET A 161 5.15 0.84 -5.32
N GLY A 162 6.36 1.02 -4.81
CA GLY A 162 6.60 1.43 -3.42
C GLY A 162 5.98 2.80 -3.12
N THR A 163 6.21 3.76 -4.01
CA THR A 163 5.63 5.11 -3.90
C THR A 163 4.10 5.05 -3.90
N VAL A 164 3.50 4.37 -4.88
CA VAL A 164 2.03 4.19 -4.98
C VAL A 164 1.47 3.52 -3.73
N THR A 165 2.16 2.51 -3.20
CA THR A 165 1.74 1.84 -1.96
C THR A 165 1.74 2.79 -0.78
N GLY A 166 2.80 3.57 -0.64
CA GLY A 166 2.96 4.51 0.48
C GLY A 166 1.95 5.66 0.46
N VAL A 167 1.72 6.25 -0.73
CA VAL A 167 0.79 7.40 -0.85
C VAL A 167 -0.67 6.95 -0.97
N GLY A 168 -0.93 5.73 -1.41
CA GLY A 168 -2.26 5.26 -1.83
C GLY A 168 -3.30 5.33 -0.72
N GLY A 169 -2.96 4.90 0.49
CA GLY A 169 -3.85 4.99 1.65
C GLY A 169 -4.29 6.43 1.94
N GLY A 170 -3.32 7.37 1.98
CA GLY A 170 -3.57 8.79 2.20
C GLY A 170 -4.41 9.43 1.08
N VAL A 171 -4.16 9.06 -0.18
CA VAL A 171 -4.95 9.55 -1.32
C VAL A 171 -6.41 9.10 -1.21
N ILE A 172 -6.64 7.81 -0.95
CA ILE A 172 -8.00 7.28 -0.79
C ILE A 172 -8.70 7.94 0.39
N ARG A 173 -8.02 8.09 1.54
CA ARG A 173 -8.53 8.82 2.71
C ARG A 173 -9.03 10.20 2.34
N ASP A 174 -8.16 10.99 1.68
CA ASP A 174 -8.49 12.38 1.38
C ASP A 174 -9.66 12.49 0.39
N ILE A 175 -9.71 11.62 -0.63
CA ILE A 175 -10.83 11.57 -1.58
C ILE A 175 -12.14 11.22 -0.87
N VAL A 176 -12.15 10.18 -0.01
CA VAL A 176 -13.37 9.75 0.69
C VAL A 176 -13.84 10.82 1.69
N LEU A 177 -12.91 11.57 2.28
CA LEU A 177 -13.21 12.70 3.17
C LEU A 177 -13.46 14.03 2.40
N ALA A 178 -13.64 13.98 1.08
CA ALA A 178 -13.86 15.14 0.20
C ALA A 178 -12.78 16.23 0.34
N ARG A 179 -11.53 15.83 0.49
CA ARG A 179 -10.36 16.72 0.58
C ARG A 179 -9.47 16.55 -0.64
N ILE A 180 -8.75 17.61 -1.01
CA ILE A 180 -7.70 17.48 -2.02
C ILE A 180 -6.56 16.64 -1.42
N PRO A 181 -6.15 15.53 -2.07
CA PRO A 181 -5.09 14.66 -1.55
C PRO A 181 -3.79 15.42 -1.25
N LEU A 182 -3.18 15.13 -0.09
CA LEU A 182 -1.92 15.76 0.34
C LEU A 182 -0.81 15.59 -0.70
N VAL A 183 -0.77 14.48 -1.42
CA VAL A 183 0.22 14.23 -2.48
C VAL A 183 0.19 15.26 -3.61
N LEU A 184 -0.93 15.96 -3.79
CA LEU A 184 -1.11 17.01 -4.80
C LEU A 184 -0.88 18.42 -4.23
N GLN A 185 -0.82 18.57 -2.91
CA GLN A 185 -0.69 19.86 -2.24
C GLN A 185 0.71 20.08 -1.65
N VAL A 186 1.34 19.01 -1.21
CA VAL A 186 2.62 19.04 -0.48
C VAL A 186 3.71 18.45 -1.35
N ASP A 187 4.69 19.28 -1.66
CA ASP A 187 5.64 19.07 -2.75
C ASP A 187 6.61 17.89 -2.55
N LEU A 188 7.02 17.58 -1.32
CA LEU A 188 7.95 16.48 -1.05
C LEU A 188 7.27 15.31 -0.33
N TYR A 189 6.07 14.93 -0.79
CA TYR A 189 5.34 13.79 -0.25
C TYR A 189 5.67 12.49 -0.99
N ALA A 190 5.22 12.36 -2.24
CA ALA A 190 5.50 11.20 -3.08
C ALA A 190 7.00 11.08 -3.41
N SER A 191 7.70 12.21 -3.56
CA SER A 191 9.15 12.22 -3.77
C SER A 191 9.93 11.65 -2.59
N SER A 192 9.51 11.88 -1.34
CA SER A 192 10.12 11.24 -0.16
C SER A 192 9.99 9.72 -0.20
N ALA A 193 8.80 9.20 -0.57
CA ALA A 193 8.57 7.77 -0.75
C ALA A 193 9.43 7.19 -1.89
N PHE A 194 9.51 7.91 -3.02
CA PHE A 194 10.32 7.48 -4.16
C PHE A 194 11.80 7.44 -3.83
N VAL A 195 12.35 8.45 -3.14
CA VAL A 195 13.77 8.47 -2.72
C VAL A 195 14.05 7.36 -1.70
N GLY A 196 13.12 7.09 -0.77
CA GLY A 196 13.21 5.95 0.13
C GLY A 196 13.24 4.62 -0.64
N ALA A 197 12.33 4.44 -1.60
CA ALA A 197 12.29 3.26 -2.47
C ALA A 197 13.58 3.12 -3.31
N ALA A 198 14.10 4.22 -3.84
CA ALA A 198 15.35 4.24 -4.60
C ALA A 198 16.54 3.84 -3.72
N SER A 199 16.62 4.35 -2.49
CA SER A 199 17.69 3.99 -1.55
C SER A 199 17.66 2.49 -1.20
N LEU A 200 16.49 1.86 -1.09
CA LEU A 200 16.34 0.41 -0.94
C LEU A 200 16.98 -0.34 -2.12
N VAL A 201 16.59 0.05 -3.33
CA VAL A 201 17.06 -0.62 -4.56
C VAL A 201 18.57 -0.47 -4.72
N ILE A 202 19.10 0.73 -4.48
CA ILE A 202 20.54 1.01 -4.56
C ILE A 202 21.30 0.23 -3.49
N ALA A 203 20.87 0.28 -2.22
CA ALA A 203 21.52 -0.45 -1.13
C ALA A 203 21.59 -1.95 -1.41
N ARG A 204 20.51 -2.54 -1.94
CA ARG A 204 20.50 -3.96 -2.32
C ARG A 204 21.44 -4.28 -3.48
N ARG A 205 21.57 -3.40 -4.47
CA ARG A 205 22.53 -3.55 -5.56
C ARG A 205 23.98 -3.48 -5.08
N LEU A 206 24.24 -2.71 -4.04
CA LEU A 206 25.54 -2.60 -3.39
C LEU A 206 25.85 -3.77 -2.42
N GLY A 207 24.96 -4.78 -2.37
CA GLY A 207 25.16 -5.97 -1.52
C GLY A 207 24.79 -5.78 -0.05
N VAL A 208 24.15 -4.66 0.32
CA VAL A 208 23.70 -4.45 1.71
C VAL A 208 22.61 -5.47 2.07
N PRO A 209 22.71 -6.15 3.24
CA PRO A 209 21.71 -7.10 3.67
C PRO A 209 20.30 -6.51 3.69
N SER A 210 19.29 -7.33 3.34
CA SER A 210 17.91 -6.88 3.18
C SER A 210 17.34 -6.09 4.35
N LEU A 211 17.65 -6.53 5.57
CA LEU A 211 17.16 -5.85 6.79
C LEU A 211 17.72 -4.43 6.90
N TRP A 212 19.02 -4.26 6.69
CA TRP A 212 19.67 -2.95 6.75
C TRP A 212 19.24 -2.04 5.60
N SER A 213 19.05 -2.61 4.40
CA SER A 213 18.49 -1.86 3.26
C SER A 213 17.08 -1.37 3.54
N ALA A 214 16.24 -2.17 4.18
CA ALA A 214 14.88 -1.80 4.56
C ALA A 214 14.88 -0.68 5.63
N TRP A 215 15.69 -0.80 6.67
CA TRP A 215 15.85 0.23 7.68
C TRP A 215 16.37 1.55 7.09
N LEU A 216 17.40 1.50 6.27
CA LEU A 216 17.94 2.67 5.58
C LEU A 216 16.85 3.37 4.76
N ALA A 217 16.13 2.62 3.93
CA ALA A 217 15.10 3.14 3.05
C ALA A 217 13.93 3.77 3.82
N GLY A 218 13.44 3.09 4.85
CA GLY A 218 12.38 3.61 5.71
C GLY A 218 12.81 4.88 6.44
N THR A 219 14.04 4.90 6.99
CA THR A 219 14.60 6.07 7.68
C THR A 219 14.80 7.24 6.72
N VAL A 220 15.32 7.00 5.51
CA VAL A 220 15.50 8.06 4.50
C VAL A 220 14.15 8.66 4.10
N CYS A 221 13.14 7.82 3.82
CA CYS A 221 11.80 8.29 3.51
C CYS A 221 11.21 9.14 4.65
N PHE A 222 11.23 8.59 5.86
CA PHE A 222 10.72 9.26 7.06
C PHE A 222 11.43 10.59 7.32
N ALA A 223 12.76 10.59 7.30
CA ALA A 223 13.57 11.79 7.56
C ALA A 223 13.30 12.87 6.51
N LEU A 224 13.28 12.53 5.22
CA LEU A 224 12.97 13.47 4.15
C LEU A 224 11.57 14.07 4.34
N ARG A 225 10.58 13.25 4.67
CA ARG A 225 9.22 13.70 4.92
C ARG A 225 9.16 14.67 6.12
N MET A 226 9.79 14.32 7.23
CA MET A 226 9.83 15.16 8.44
C MET A 226 10.58 16.47 8.21
N LEU A 227 11.71 16.43 7.51
CA LEU A 227 12.47 17.63 7.15
C LEU A 227 11.67 18.53 6.21
N SER A 228 11.01 17.95 5.21
CA SER A 228 10.15 18.71 4.30
C SER A 228 9.03 19.45 5.04
N VAL A 229 8.39 18.80 5.99
CA VAL A 229 7.37 19.45 6.83
C VAL A 229 7.97 20.51 7.73
N ARG A 230 9.14 20.22 8.34
CA ARG A 230 9.79 21.15 9.29
C ARG A 230 10.28 22.44 8.64
N TYR A 231 10.80 22.33 7.40
CA TYR A 231 11.38 23.46 6.68
C TYR A 231 10.46 24.05 5.63
N GLY A 232 9.26 23.49 5.46
CA GLY A 232 8.28 23.97 4.46
C GLY A 232 8.81 23.89 3.02
N TRP A 233 9.60 22.86 2.70
CA TRP A 233 10.12 22.68 1.33
C TRP A 233 8.99 22.52 0.34
N GLN A 234 9.04 23.31 -0.71
CA GLN A 234 8.03 23.32 -1.77
C GLN A 234 8.69 23.22 -3.14
N LEU A 235 8.05 22.49 -4.06
CA LEU A 235 8.42 22.52 -5.47
C LEU A 235 7.86 23.79 -6.14
N PRO A 236 8.47 24.26 -7.25
CA PRO A 236 7.96 25.40 -7.99
C PRO A 236 6.51 25.16 -8.45
N LYS A 237 5.61 26.09 -8.14
CA LYS A 237 4.22 26.04 -8.64
C LYS A 237 4.16 26.73 -9.99
N ALA A 238 3.40 26.16 -10.92
CA ALA A 238 3.00 26.87 -12.12
C ALA A 238 2.09 28.03 -11.70
N LEU A 239 2.47 29.25 -12.05
CA LEU A 239 1.67 30.47 -11.83
C LEU A 239 0.46 30.47 -12.75
#